data_c03e68f5fa1b1f43c0bb6dccc6a10d7d
#
_entry.id   c03e68f5fa1b1f43c0bb6dccc6a10d7d
#
_cell.length_a   1.000
_cell.length_b   1.000
_cell.length_c   1.000
_cell.angle_alpha   90.00
_cell.angle_beta   90.00
_cell.angle_gamma   90.00
#
_symmetry.space_group_name_H-M   'P 1'
#
loop_
_entity.id
_entity.type
_entity.pdbx_description
1 polymer ?
#
loop_
_entity_poly.entity_id
_entity_poly.type
_entity_poly.pdbx_seq_one_letter_code
_entity_poly.pdbx_strand_id
1 'polypeptide(L)'
;IANMFPNISISAALGWQGHLVRDWGRSENAAYGYGPTINMPFFHWGELINQVKLSKEVKNEYVYTYRKVLLEAIAEIRNSMIAVGREYEKNDILQKSSVNAEKVLQVMKVKYEQGLIEFGDLLTSEQNLLSAQNNLVLSQSAIYQKIISFYKAVGGGYYSYGLRR
;
A
#
# COMPACT_ATOMS: atom_id res chain seq x y z
N ILE A 1 16.07 -28.89 -2.59
CA ILE A 1 16.53 -30.25 -2.23
C ILE A 1 15.93 -31.28 -3.18
N ALA A 2 14.65 -31.19 -3.55
CA ALA A 2 14.01 -32.15 -4.45
C ALA A 2 14.75 -32.33 -5.79
N ASN A 3 15.30 -31.27 -6.35
CA ASN A 3 16.06 -31.29 -7.61
C ASN A 3 17.41 -32.04 -7.54
N MET A 4 17.83 -32.48 -6.35
CA MET A 4 19.03 -33.32 -6.17
C MET A 4 18.74 -34.79 -6.35
N PHE A 5 17.48 -35.19 -6.38
CA PHE A 5 17.06 -36.57 -6.57
C PHE A 5 16.73 -36.86 -8.04
N PRO A 6 16.88 -38.10 -8.50
CA PRO A 6 16.50 -38.48 -9.86
C PRO A 6 15.01 -38.21 -10.08
N ASN A 7 14.69 -37.60 -11.22
CA ASN A 7 13.32 -37.44 -11.66
C ASN A 7 12.93 -38.64 -12.53
N ILE A 8 11.92 -39.37 -12.09
CA ILE A 8 11.39 -40.52 -12.80
C ILE A 8 10.08 -40.12 -13.44
N SER A 9 9.99 -40.13 -14.74
CA SER A 9 8.79 -39.89 -15.50
C SER A 9 8.40 -41.10 -16.36
N ILE A 10 7.12 -41.38 -16.43
CA ILE A 10 6.57 -42.42 -17.32
C ILE A 10 5.73 -41.67 -18.36
N SER A 11 6.09 -41.86 -19.63
CA SER A 11 5.35 -41.32 -20.76
C SER A 11 4.69 -42.43 -21.54
N ALA A 12 3.46 -42.22 -21.98
CA ALA A 12 2.76 -43.10 -22.89
C ALA A 12 2.15 -42.25 -24.01
N ALA A 13 2.27 -42.70 -25.24
CA ALA A 13 1.68 -42.10 -26.41
C ALA A 13 0.89 -43.15 -27.18
N LEU A 14 -0.29 -42.80 -27.61
CA LEU A 14 -1.15 -43.60 -28.50
C LEU A 14 -1.57 -42.67 -29.66
N GLY A 15 -1.42 -43.15 -30.86
CA GLY A 15 -1.81 -42.41 -32.05
C GLY A 15 -2.06 -43.34 -33.24
N TRP A 16 -2.56 -42.80 -34.33
CA TRP A 16 -2.71 -43.46 -35.60
C TRP A 16 -1.83 -42.77 -36.64
N GLN A 17 -1.11 -43.52 -37.42
CA GLN A 17 -0.28 -42.99 -38.51
C GLN A 17 -0.86 -43.47 -39.86
N GLY A 18 -1.25 -42.52 -40.72
CA GLY A 18 -1.80 -42.82 -42.04
C GLY A 18 -1.71 -41.63 -42.96
N HIS A 19 -1.65 -41.87 -44.26
CA HIS A 19 -1.61 -40.83 -45.28
C HIS A 19 -2.99 -40.23 -45.61
N LEU A 20 -4.07 -40.91 -45.22
CA LEU A 20 -5.46 -40.49 -45.50
C LEU A 20 -6.27 -40.52 -44.20
N VAL A 21 -7.26 -39.66 -44.08
CA VAL A 21 -8.17 -39.55 -42.90
C VAL A 21 -8.93 -40.89 -42.68
N ARG A 22 -9.21 -41.65 -43.72
CA ARG A 22 -9.86 -42.99 -43.62
C ARG A 22 -9.03 -44.02 -42.90
N ASP A 23 -7.72 -43.79 -42.74
CA ASP A 23 -6.79 -44.74 -42.09
C ASP A 23 -6.76 -44.57 -40.57
N TRP A 24 -7.44 -43.50 -40.05
CA TRP A 24 -7.57 -43.25 -38.64
C TRP A 24 -8.52 -44.27 -37.99
N GLY A 25 -8.13 -44.82 -36.85
CA GLY A 25 -8.94 -45.79 -36.10
C GLY A 25 -8.77 -47.23 -36.56
N ARG A 26 -7.96 -47.51 -37.63
CA ARG A 26 -7.62 -48.89 -37.99
C ARG A 26 -6.50 -49.41 -37.08
N SER A 27 -6.66 -50.64 -36.57
CA SER A 27 -5.68 -51.26 -35.69
C SER A 27 -4.32 -51.47 -36.36
N GLU A 28 -4.28 -51.62 -37.68
CA GLU A 28 -3.06 -51.76 -38.49
C GLU A 28 -2.18 -50.49 -38.49
N ASN A 29 -2.77 -49.34 -38.27
CA ASN A 29 -2.12 -48.04 -38.27
C ASN A 29 -1.97 -47.45 -36.87
N ALA A 30 -2.26 -48.20 -35.81
CA ALA A 30 -2.10 -47.81 -34.43
C ALA A 30 -0.61 -47.81 -34.07
N ALA A 31 -0.12 -46.66 -33.63
CA ALA A 31 1.20 -46.46 -33.06
C ALA A 31 1.07 -46.23 -31.54
N TYR A 32 1.72 -47.04 -30.77
CA TYR A 32 1.78 -46.86 -29.34
C TYR A 32 3.23 -46.91 -28.86
N GLY A 33 3.51 -46.10 -27.86
CA GLY A 33 4.80 -46.07 -27.21
C GLY A 33 4.62 -45.78 -25.72
N TYR A 34 5.38 -46.46 -24.92
CA TYR A 34 5.48 -46.16 -23.49
C TYR A 34 6.93 -46.37 -23.05
N GLY A 35 7.35 -45.56 -22.10
CA GLY A 35 8.69 -45.69 -21.56
C GLY A 35 8.92 -44.95 -20.28
N PRO A 36 9.64 -45.54 -19.34
CA PRO A 36 10.17 -44.81 -18.20
C PRO A 36 11.38 -43.98 -18.63
N THR A 37 11.48 -42.76 -18.16
CA THR A 37 12.65 -41.90 -18.31
C THR A 37 13.16 -41.53 -16.93
N ILE A 38 14.43 -41.81 -16.66
CA ILE A 38 15.11 -41.44 -15.43
C ILE A 38 16.09 -40.32 -15.78
N ASN A 39 15.89 -39.16 -15.23
CA ASN A 39 16.79 -38.02 -15.41
C ASN A 39 17.52 -37.74 -14.10
N MET A 40 18.85 -37.89 -14.09
CA MET A 40 19.69 -37.69 -12.92
C MET A 40 20.85 -36.73 -13.24
N PRO A 41 20.95 -35.57 -12.55
CA PRO A 41 21.95 -34.54 -12.86
C PRO A 41 23.30 -34.84 -12.21
N PHE A 42 24.07 -35.80 -12.76
CA PHE A 42 25.37 -36.19 -12.19
C PHE A 42 26.45 -35.11 -12.25
N PHE A 43 26.46 -34.28 -13.28
CA PHE A 43 27.52 -33.29 -13.50
C PHE A 43 27.22 -31.89 -12.93
N HIS A 44 26.06 -31.66 -12.34
CA HIS A 44 25.62 -30.37 -11.86
C HIS A 44 25.53 -30.25 -10.32
N TRP A 45 26.21 -31.16 -9.60
CA TRP A 45 26.13 -31.18 -8.13
C TRP A 45 26.61 -29.89 -7.46
N GLY A 46 27.66 -29.25 -7.99
CA GLY A 46 28.14 -27.94 -7.49
C GLY A 46 27.09 -26.84 -7.64
N GLU A 47 26.39 -26.80 -8.75
CA GLU A 47 25.31 -25.88 -9.02
C GLU A 47 24.13 -26.14 -8.08
N LEU A 48 23.71 -27.38 -7.91
CA LEU A 48 22.62 -27.80 -7.03
C LEU A 48 22.88 -27.43 -5.55
N ILE A 49 24.11 -27.65 -5.07
CA ILE A 49 24.53 -27.26 -3.73
C ILE A 49 24.46 -25.74 -3.57
N ASN A 50 24.92 -24.99 -4.55
CA ASN A 50 24.85 -23.51 -4.51
C ASN A 50 23.40 -23.00 -4.58
N GLN A 51 22.54 -23.68 -5.33
CA GLN A 51 21.12 -23.37 -5.42
C GLN A 51 20.40 -23.61 -4.07
N VAL A 52 20.80 -24.66 -3.32
CA VAL A 52 20.30 -24.87 -1.94
C VAL A 52 20.80 -23.78 -0.99
N LYS A 53 22.07 -23.38 -1.10
CA LYS A 53 22.62 -22.27 -0.30
C LYS A 53 21.88 -20.96 -0.63
N LEU A 54 21.72 -20.64 -1.91
CA LEU A 54 20.95 -19.48 -2.37
C LEU A 54 19.52 -19.48 -1.78
N SER A 55 18.83 -20.62 -1.84
CA SER A 55 17.47 -20.74 -1.27
C SER A 55 17.42 -20.49 0.24
N LYS A 56 18.49 -20.86 0.97
CA LYS A 56 18.60 -20.56 2.40
C LYS A 56 18.80 -19.06 2.65
N GLU A 57 19.66 -18.41 1.85
CA GLU A 57 19.89 -16.97 1.98
C GLU A 57 18.65 -16.16 1.58
N VAL A 58 17.93 -16.55 0.53
CA VAL A 58 16.64 -15.97 0.16
C VAL A 58 15.61 -16.13 1.29
N LYS A 59 15.59 -17.28 1.98
CA LYS A 59 14.75 -17.41 3.19
C LYS A 59 15.12 -16.39 4.26
N ASN A 60 16.42 -16.22 4.52
CA ASN A 60 16.91 -15.24 5.51
C ASN A 60 16.51 -13.81 5.10
N GLU A 61 16.64 -13.46 3.82
CA GLU A 61 16.20 -12.19 3.27
C GLU A 61 14.70 -11.94 3.56
N TYR A 62 13.83 -12.93 3.32
CA TYR A 62 12.41 -12.80 3.64
C TYR A 62 12.13 -12.59 5.13
N VAL A 63 12.91 -13.22 6.01
CA VAL A 63 12.78 -13.01 7.47
C VAL A 63 13.15 -11.58 7.84
N TYR A 64 14.23 -11.02 7.28
CA TYR A 64 14.61 -9.64 7.52
C TYR A 64 13.63 -8.65 6.90
N THR A 65 13.13 -8.94 5.71
CA THR A 65 12.10 -8.12 5.05
C THR A 65 10.81 -8.09 5.87
N TYR A 66 10.37 -9.23 6.40
CA TYR A 66 9.22 -9.27 7.30
C TYR A 66 9.41 -8.39 8.54
N ARG A 67 10.57 -8.49 9.19
CA ARG A 67 10.90 -7.64 10.35
C ARG A 67 10.90 -6.16 9.99
N LYS A 68 11.48 -5.81 8.85
CA LYS A 68 11.49 -4.43 8.34
C LYS A 68 10.08 -3.90 8.15
N VAL A 69 9.23 -4.63 7.42
CA VAL A 69 7.84 -4.23 7.16
C VAL A 69 7.04 -4.08 8.46
N LEU A 70 7.27 -4.96 9.45
CA LEU A 70 6.63 -4.86 10.75
C LEU A 70 7.03 -3.57 11.49
N LEU A 71 8.32 -3.24 11.49
CA LEU A 71 8.81 -2.01 12.12
C LEU A 71 8.31 -0.76 11.40
N GLU A 72 8.24 -0.79 10.07
CA GLU A 72 7.68 0.30 9.25
C GLU A 72 6.19 0.51 9.57
N ALA A 73 5.40 -0.56 9.68
CA ALA A 73 4.00 -0.47 10.05
C ALA A 73 3.79 0.14 11.44
N ILE A 74 4.59 -0.26 12.44
CA ILE A 74 4.54 0.31 13.79
C ILE A 74 4.91 1.81 13.76
N ALA A 75 5.94 2.16 12.99
CA ALA A 75 6.35 3.56 12.84
C ALA A 75 5.28 4.41 12.15
N GLU A 76 4.60 3.88 11.13
CA GLU A 76 3.50 4.55 10.44
C GLU A 76 2.31 4.81 11.36
N ILE A 77 1.90 3.82 12.16
CA ILE A 77 0.83 3.97 13.15
C ILE A 77 1.20 5.07 14.17
N ARG A 78 2.41 5.01 14.72
CA ARG A 78 2.87 6.01 15.68
C ARG A 78 2.92 7.41 15.09
N ASN A 79 3.46 7.55 13.88
CA ASN A 79 3.58 8.85 13.21
C ASN A 79 2.20 9.43 12.86
N SER A 80 1.27 8.61 12.40
CA SER A 80 -0.10 9.03 12.10
C SER A 80 -0.85 9.47 13.37
N MET A 81 -0.67 8.77 14.49
CA MET A 81 -1.26 9.14 15.78
C MET A 81 -0.73 10.51 16.28
N ILE A 82 0.59 10.73 16.19
CA ILE A 82 1.21 12.01 16.56
C ILE A 82 0.71 13.12 15.64
N ALA A 83 0.56 12.84 14.32
CA ALA A 83 0.09 13.81 13.35
C ALA A 83 -1.34 14.28 13.66
N VAL A 84 -2.23 13.38 14.10
CA VAL A 84 -3.58 13.73 14.55
C VAL A 84 -3.53 14.69 15.75
N GLY A 85 -2.75 14.35 16.79
CA GLY A 85 -2.62 15.19 17.98
C GLY A 85 -2.13 16.60 17.66
N ARG A 86 -1.08 16.71 16.82
CA ARG A 86 -0.53 18.02 16.40
C ARG A 86 -1.51 18.83 15.58
N GLU A 87 -2.33 18.22 14.75
CA GLU A 87 -3.32 18.95 13.96
C GLU A 87 -4.45 19.49 14.84
N TYR A 88 -4.84 18.79 15.92
CA TYR A 88 -5.76 19.32 16.92
C TYR A 88 -5.19 20.53 17.66
N GLU A 89 -3.94 20.47 18.10
CA GLU A 89 -3.26 21.60 18.75
C GLU A 89 -3.19 22.82 17.83
N LYS A 90 -2.84 22.62 16.56
CA LYS A 90 -2.79 23.65 15.53
C LYS A 90 -4.18 24.26 15.30
N ASN A 91 -5.23 23.45 15.25
CA ASN A 91 -6.60 23.91 15.07
C ASN A 91 -7.05 24.83 16.24
N ASP A 92 -6.73 24.47 17.50
CA ASP A 92 -7.01 25.32 18.66
C ASP A 92 -6.33 26.69 18.56
N ILE A 93 -5.07 26.72 18.09
CA ILE A 93 -4.34 27.99 17.88
C ILE A 93 -4.99 28.81 16.77
N LEU A 94 -5.37 28.17 15.65
CA LEU A 94 -6.04 28.86 14.54
C LEU A 94 -7.44 29.39 14.92
N GLN A 95 -8.15 28.66 15.77
CA GLN A 95 -9.42 29.12 16.31
C GLN A 95 -9.25 30.40 17.14
N LYS A 96 -8.27 30.41 18.03
CA LYS A 96 -7.95 31.62 18.82
C LYS A 96 -7.51 32.77 17.94
N SER A 97 -6.73 32.49 16.88
CA SER A 97 -6.31 33.50 15.90
C SER A 97 -7.49 34.09 15.15
N SER A 98 -8.46 33.29 14.70
CA SER A 98 -9.66 33.75 14.03
C SER A 98 -10.51 34.64 14.93
N VAL A 99 -10.72 34.25 16.21
CA VAL A 99 -11.44 35.06 17.19
C VAL A 99 -10.73 36.41 17.46
N ASN A 100 -9.41 36.41 17.52
CA ASN A 100 -8.64 37.64 17.69
C ASN A 100 -8.74 38.55 16.46
N ALA A 101 -8.66 38.02 15.25
CA ALA A 101 -8.82 38.77 14.02
C ALA A 101 -10.22 39.40 13.93
N GLU A 102 -11.26 38.72 14.38
CA GLU A 102 -12.62 39.25 14.46
C GLU A 102 -12.71 40.43 15.42
N LYS A 103 -12.12 40.34 16.63
CA LYS A 103 -12.05 41.44 17.58
C LYS A 103 -11.30 42.65 17.01
N VAL A 104 -10.19 42.42 16.33
CA VAL A 104 -9.43 43.48 15.66
C VAL A 104 -10.29 44.16 14.61
N LEU A 105 -11.01 43.43 13.78
CA LEU A 105 -11.92 44.00 12.79
C LEU A 105 -13.01 44.86 13.44
N GLN A 106 -13.61 44.40 14.55
CA GLN A 106 -14.60 45.19 15.28
C GLN A 106 -14.04 46.54 15.75
N VAL A 107 -12.81 46.53 16.31
CA VAL A 107 -12.14 47.78 16.73
C VAL A 107 -11.84 48.68 15.53
N MET A 108 -11.39 48.10 14.41
CA MET A 108 -11.11 48.86 13.18
C MET A 108 -12.38 49.48 12.59
N LYS A 109 -13.52 48.79 12.63
CA LYS A 109 -14.82 49.34 12.21
C LYS A 109 -15.19 50.59 13.02
N VAL A 110 -15.09 50.53 14.35
CA VAL A 110 -15.38 51.68 15.23
C VAL A 110 -14.43 52.82 14.93
N LYS A 111 -13.14 52.59 14.75
CA LYS A 111 -12.16 53.65 14.42
C LYS A 111 -12.45 54.30 13.06
N TYR A 112 -12.84 53.48 12.07
CA TYR A 112 -13.21 54.03 10.76
C TYR A 112 -14.46 54.89 10.82
N GLU A 113 -15.49 54.48 11.56
CA GLU A 113 -16.71 55.28 11.79
C GLU A 113 -16.41 56.63 12.48
N GLN A 114 -15.36 56.66 13.32
CA GLN A 114 -14.87 57.85 13.96
C GLN A 114 -13.92 58.70 13.09
N GLY A 115 -13.62 58.24 11.86
CA GLY A 115 -12.70 58.94 10.95
C GLY A 115 -11.23 58.86 11.37
N LEU A 116 -10.85 57.91 12.24
CA LEU A 116 -9.50 57.76 12.79
C LEU A 116 -8.56 56.92 11.94
N ILE A 117 -9.08 56.16 10.97
CA ILE A 117 -8.32 55.31 10.06
C ILE A 117 -8.88 55.41 8.64
N GLU A 118 -8.08 55.07 7.66
CA GLU A 118 -8.46 55.03 6.25
C GLU A 118 -9.23 53.76 5.91
N PHE A 119 -10.01 53.80 4.81
CA PHE A 119 -10.74 52.61 4.31
C PHE A 119 -9.81 51.44 3.96
N GLY A 120 -8.59 51.74 3.51
CA GLY A 120 -7.55 50.70 3.22
C GLY A 120 -7.18 49.86 4.44
N ASP A 121 -7.10 50.50 5.63
CA ASP A 121 -6.79 49.78 6.88
C ASP A 121 -7.94 48.85 7.29
N LEU A 122 -9.19 49.31 7.14
CA LEU A 122 -10.37 48.49 7.40
C LEU A 122 -10.41 47.29 6.46
N LEU A 123 -10.19 47.51 5.16
CA LEU A 123 -10.17 46.45 4.16
C LEU A 123 -9.07 45.42 4.44
N THR A 124 -7.89 45.87 4.84
CA THR A 124 -6.79 45.01 5.25
C THR A 124 -7.17 44.13 6.45
N SER A 125 -7.87 44.70 7.42
CA SER A 125 -8.36 43.96 8.58
C SER A 125 -9.42 42.90 8.22
N GLU A 126 -10.31 43.20 7.26
CA GLU A 126 -11.27 42.23 6.72
C GLU A 126 -10.57 41.07 5.98
N GLN A 127 -9.57 41.36 5.16
CA GLN A 127 -8.77 40.33 4.48
C GLN A 127 -8.03 39.42 5.46
N ASN A 128 -7.50 39.99 6.55
CA ASN A 128 -6.84 39.24 7.62
C ASN A 128 -7.83 38.29 8.32
N LEU A 129 -9.05 38.73 8.60
CA LEU A 129 -10.09 37.88 9.17
C LEU A 129 -10.45 36.72 8.22
N LEU A 130 -10.70 37.02 6.95
CA LEU A 130 -11.00 36.02 5.94
C LEU A 130 -9.88 34.96 5.82
N SER A 131 -8.63 35.42 5.85
CA SER A 131 -7.46 34.54 5.83
C SER A 131 -7.41 33.64 7.07
N ALA A 132 -7.65 34.20 8.26
CA ALA A 132 -7.68 33.41 9.50
C ALA A 132 -8.80 32.37 9.50
N GLN A 133 -10.00 32.73 9.05
CA GLN A 133 -11.14 31.85 8.92
C GLN A 133 -10.86 30.70 7.90
N ASN A 134 -10.30 31.06 6.74
CA ASN A 134 -9.93 30.05 5.73
C ASN A 134 -8.90 29.06 6.27
N ASN A 135 -7.87 29.53 6.97
CA ASN A 135 -6.87 28.68 7.60
C ASN A 135 -7.49 27.74 8.66
N LEU A 136 -8.48 28.23 9.42
CA LEU A 136 -9.21 27.40 10.38
C LEU A 136 -9.99 26.28 9.69
N VAL A 137 -10.74 26.59 8.63
CA VAL A 137 -11.50 25.58 7.85
C VAL A 137 -10.57 24.55 7.22
N LEU A 138 -9.44 24.97 6.66
CA LEU A 138 -8.44 24.06 6.11
C LEU A 138 -7.85 23.12 7.18
N SER A 139 -7.59 23.63 8.38
CA SER A 139 -7.12 22.81 9.49
C SER A 139 -8.18 21.82 9.95
N GLN A 140 -9.45 22.20 10.03
CA GLN A 140 -10.55 21.27 10.32
C GLN A 140 -10.63 20.14 9.30
N SER A 141 -10.52 20.45 8.02
CA SER A 141 -10.45 19.42 6.97
C SER A 141 -9.23 18.52 7.13
N ALA A 142 -8.08 19.09 7.47
CA ALA A 142 -6.84 18.34 7.71
C ALA A 142 -6.96 17.36 8.88
N ILE A 143 -7.67 17.69 9.96
CA ILE A 143 -7.95 16.78 11.07
C ILE A 143 -8.63 15.50 10.55
N TYR A 144 -9.70 15.62 9.76
CA TYR A 144 -10.40 14.45 9.19
C TYR A 144 -9.48 13.62 8.30
N GLN A 145 -8.66 14.27 7.48
CA GLN A 145 -7.68 13.56 6.63
C GLN A 145 -6.65 12.79 7.47
N LYS A 146 -6.16 13.38 8.58
CA LYS A 146 -5.21 12.71 9.48
C LYS A 146 -5.85 11.54 10.22
N ILE A 147 -7.11 11.67 10.64
CA ILE A 147 -7.89 10.60 11.25
C ILE A 147 -8.05 9.45 10.26
N ILE A 148 -8.42 9.72 9.00
CA ILE A 148 -8.54 8.69 7.96
C ILE A 148 -7.19 7.99 7.71
N SER A 149 -6.09 8.77 7.68
CA SER A 149 -4.75 8.21 7.52
C SER A 149 -4.37 7.29 8.68
N PHE A 150 -4.72 7.67 9.92
CA PHE A 150 -4.53 6.84 11.10
C PHE A 150 -5.34 5.53 11.00
N TYR A 151 -6.62 5.60 10.62
CA TYR A 151 -7.44 4.40 10.41
C TYR A 151 -6.85 3.48 9.34
N LYS A 152 -6.31 4.02 8.25
CA LYS A 152 -5.62 3.24 7.21
C LYS A 152 -4.37 2.56 7.76
N ALA A 153 -3.56 3.26 8.53
CA ALA A 153 -2.33 2.73 9.12
C ALA A 153 -2.61 1.57 10.11
N VAL A 154 -3.72 1.65 10.83
CA VAL A 154 -4.16 0.57 11.75
C VAL A 154 -4.79 -0.62 11.01
N GLY A 155 -4.96 -0.52 9.68
CA GLY A 155 -5.60 -1.57 8.87
C GLY A 155 -7.12 -1.42 8.80
N GLY A 156 -7.62 -0.18 8.80
CA GLY A 156 -9.04 0.13 8.71
C GLY A 156 -9.76 -0.60 7.59
N GLY A 157 -10.80 -1.33 7.92
CA GLY A 157 -11.57 -2.16 6.99
C GLY A 157 -11.73 -3.61 7.42
N TYR A 158 -11.22 -3.99 8.58
CA TYR A 158 -11.24 -5.38 9.07
C TYR A 158 -12.65 -5.94 9.32
N TYR A 159 -13.66 -5.09 9.40
CA TYR A 159 -15.03 -5.51 9.74
C TYR A 159 -15.87 -6.00 8.56
N SER A 160 -15.41 -5.89 7.30
CA SER A 160 -16.26 -6.28 6.16
C SER A 160 -15.94 -7.63 5.52
N TYR A 161 -14.87 -8.32 5.93
CA TYR A 161 -14.47 -9.61 5.32
C TYR A 161 -14.47 -10.81 6.27
N GLY A 162 -14.92 -10.65 7.49
CA GLY A 162 -15.12 -11.74 8.42
C GLY A 162 -16.56 -12.25 8.35
N LEU A 163 -16.76 -13.52 7.98
CA LEU A 163 -17.96 -14.32 8.17
C LEU A 163 -19.07 -14.19 7.12
N ARG A 164 -18.81 -14.67 5.90
CA ARG A 164 -19.79 -15.57 5.28
C ARG A 164 -19.22 -16.98 5.28
N ARG A 165 -19.66 -17.75 6.26
CA ARG A 165 -19.64 -19.21 6.22
C ARG A 165 -20.67 -19.69 5.22
#